data_2a40112ff2e4d16ef9a9bd6b3e3a4c79
#
_entry.id   2a40112ff2e4d16ef9a9bd6b3e3a4c79
#
_cell.length_a   1.000
_cell.length_b   1.000
_cell.length_c   1.000
_cell.angle_alpha   90.00
_cell.angle_beta   90.00
_cell.angle_gamma   90.00
#
_symmetry.space_group_name_H-M   'P 1'
#
loop_
_entity.id
_entity.type
_entity.pdbx_description
1 polymer ?
#
loop_
_entity_poly.entity_id
_entity_poly.type
_entity_poly.pdbx_seq_one_letter_code
_entity_poly.pdbx_strand_id
1 'polypeptide(L)'
;MSAKILDCKLVAQSIKDECKAEADKLKERGITPKLGIVRVGEKGPDLSYEKGATKTMAEAGIEVEVFAMPADVSQEDYIKKFREINADPSIHGILAFRPLDNIDENVAIGENLSPLKDVDACTSANMGKLVINDPTGLYPCTAQAIVAVIDYYAEEIKAHVRKKYEKLPLAKPGQEDDVACGLDVCIINNSNVIGKPVSMMLTNRFATVSIVHHLTHAEVKNDYIKRADVVIAATPFKDSITADMLTEDQIVIDAAVVRTKVFDENGQPVINEKTGRQKIKTYGCCEDAVEEKVAMKTPVPGVGAITSAILARNLIKACKLQNNIQ
;
A
#
# COMPACT_ATOMS: atom_id res chain seq x y z
N MET A 1 22.91 -15.97 -9.13
CA MET A 1 22.58 -14.88 -10.12
C MET A 1 21.80 -13.84 -9.32
N SER A 2 22.04 -12.55 -9.53
CA SER A 2 21.26 -11.51 -8.84
C SER A 2 19.78 -11.58 -9.25
N ALA A 3 18.87 -11.31 -8.34
CA ALA A 3 17.43 -11.29 -8.59
C ALA A 3 17.06 -10.29 -9.69
N LYS A 4 16.05 -10.62 -10.48
CA LYS A 4 15.40 -9.63 -11.35
C LYS A 4 14.70 -8.59 -10.47
N ILE A 5 15.04 -7.32 -10.65
CA ILE A 5 14.42 -6.22 -9.91
C ILE A 5 13.05 -5.88 -10.51
N LEU A 6 12.03 -5.94 -9.68
CA LEU A 6 10.66 -5.52 -10.00
C LEU A 6 10.53 -4.01 -9.73
N ASP A 7 10.82 -3.17 -10.74
CA ASP A 7 10.92 -1.71 -10.57
C ASP A 7 9.56 -1.09 -10.23
N CYS A 8 9.40 -0.74 -8.97
CA CYS A 8 8.20 -0.11 -8.42
C CYS A 8 7.92 1.29 -9.01
N LYS A 9 8.93 1.96 -9.59
CA LYS A 9 8.71 3.27 -10.23
C LYS A 9 7.92 3.13 -11.51
N LEU A 10 8.18 2.09 -12.30
CA LEU A 10 7.42 1.80 -13.51
C LEU A 10 5.96 1.52 -13.18
N VAL A 11 5.70 0.70 -12.16
CA VAL A 11 4.35 0.41 -11.67
C VAL A 11 3.63 1.69 -11.23
N ALA A 12 4.29 2.51 -10.41
CA ALA A 12 3.73 3.77 -9.94
C ALA A 12 3.44 4.75 -11.09
N GLN A 13 4.32 4.82 -12.11
CA GLN A 13 4.15 5.69 -13.25
C GLN A 13 2.96 5.25 -14.11
N SER A 14 2.84 3.97 -14.42
CA SER A 14 1.69 3.42 -15.16
C SER A 14 0.36 3.79 -14.49
N ILE A 15 0.27 3.62 -13.17
CA ILE A 15 -0.93 3.97 -12.41
C ILE A 15 -1.22 5.48 -12.47
N LYS A 16 -0.19 6.34 -12.37
CA LYS A 16 -0.38 7.80 -12.46
C LYS A 16 -0.85 8.23 -13.86
N ASP A 17 -0.32 7.61 -14.90
CA ASP A 17 -0.71 7.91 -16.28
C ASP A 17 -2.17 7.52 -16.52
N GLU A 18 -2.61 6.34 -16.04
CA GLU A 18 -4.01 5.92 -16.05
C GLU A 18 -4.90 6.93 -15.28
N CYS A 19 -4.50 7.31 -14.06
CA CYS A 19 -5.25 8.27 -13.25
C CYS A 19 -5.37 9.63 -13.93
N LYS A 20 -4.30 10.11 -14.57
CA LYS A 20 -4.31 11.37 -15.30
C LYS A 20 -5.29 11.33 -16.46
N ALA A 21 -5.28 10.27 -17.27
CA ALA A 21 -6.21 10.11 -18.38
C ALA A 21 -7.68 10.09 -17.91
N GLU A 22 -7.96 9.41 -16.79
CA GLU A 22 -9.32 9.38 -16.22
C GLU A 22 -9.72 10.74 -15.59
N ALA A 23 -8.80 11.44 -14.94
CA ALA A 23 -9.03 12.78 -14.41
C ALA A 23 -9.36 13.78 -15.54
N ASP A 24 -8.65 13.70 -16.65
CA ASP A 24 -8.90 14.56 -17.82
C ASP A 24 -10.31 14.31 -18.41
N LYS A 25 -10.75 13.03 -18.53
CA LYS A 25 -12.12 12.68 -18.92
C LYS A 25 -13.20 13.19 -17.97
N LEU A 26 -12.92 13.18 -16.65
CA LEU A 26 -13.83 13.74 -15.65
C LEU A 26 -13.94 15.26 -15.79
N LYS A 27 -12.83 15.96 -16.05
CA LYS A 27 -12.81 17.41 -16.28
C LYS A 27 -13.59 17.83 -17.52
N GLU A 28 -13.54 17.05 -18.59
CA GLU A 28 -14.36 17.26 -19.79
C GLU A 28 -15.87 17.21 -19.48
N ARG A 29 -16.24 16.50 -18.41
CA ARG A 29 -17.63 16.45 -17.90
C ARG A 29 -17.93 17.52 -16.85
N GLY A 30 -17.00 18.45 -16.59
CA GLY A 30 -17.12 19.49 -15.58
C GLY A 30 -16.89 19.02 -14.14
N ILE A 31 -16.27 17.83 -13.96
CA ILE A 31 -16.00 17.25 -12.64
C ILE A 31 -14.50 17.31 -12.37
N THR A 32 -14.07 18.04 -11.37
CA THR A 32 -12.67 18.11 -10.96
C THR A 32 -12.45 17.23 -9.72
N PRO A 33 -11.75 16.09 -9.83
CA PRO A 33 -11.45 15.25 -8.67
C PRO A 33 -10.66 16.01 -7.62
N LYS A 34 -11.10 15.97 -6.35
CA LYS A 34 -10.45 16.69 -5.25
C LYS A 34 -10.29 15.81 -4.03
N LEU A 35 -9.07 15.80 -3.48
CA LEU A 35 -8.69 15.14 -2.22
C LEU A 35 -8.69 16.14 -1.08
N GLY A 36 -9.39 15.86 0.00
CA GLY A 36 -9.23 16.52 1.28
C GLY A 36 -8.18 15.82 2.14
N ILE A 37 -7.12 16.51 2.54
CA ILE A 37 -6.16 16.01 3.52
C ILE A 37 -6.48 16.64 4.87
N VAL A 38 -6.73 15.80 5.89
CA VAL A 38 -7.01 16.23 7.25
C VAL A 38 -5.84 15.88 8.15
N ARG A 39 -5.21 16.89 8.77
CA ARG A 39 -4.10 16.68 9.71
C ARG A 39 -4.25 17.50 10.98
N VAL A 40 -3.63 17.03 12.05
CA VAL A 40 -3.58 17.70 13.35
C VAL A 40 -2.12 18.07 13.66
N GLY A 41 -1.88 19.34 13.93
CA GLY A 41 -0.54 19.88 14.20
C GLY A 41 0.38 19.86 12.97
N GLU A 42 1.70 19.91 13.22
CA GLU A 42 2.75 20.02 12.21
C GLU A 42 3.87 19.00 12.44
N LYS A 43 3.49 17.74 12.62
CA LYS A 43 4.48 16.63 12.77
C LYS A 43 5.29 16.52 11.48
N GLY A 44 6.61 16.48 11.59
CA GLY A 44 7.51 16.43 10.43
C GLY A 44 7.24 15.27 9.44
N PRO A 45 6.96 14.05 9.92
CA PRO A 45 6.55 12.94 9.04
C PRO A 45 5.27 13.23 8.25
N ASP A 46 4.26 13.86 8.89
CA ASP A 46 2.98 14.20 8.28
C ASP A 46 3.15 15.25 7.18
N LEU A 47 3.90 16.32 7.46
CA LEU A 47 4.22 17.36 6.46
C LEU A 47 4.99 16.78 5.26
N SER A 48 5.89 15.82 5.49
CA SER A 48 6.62 15.14 4.43
C SER A 48 5.69 14.28 3.57
N TYR A 49 4.75 13.58 4.21
CA TYR A 49 3.77 12.75 3.51
C TYR A 49 2.75 13.61 2.75
N GLU A 50 2.23 14.67 3.37
CA GLU A 50 1.36 15.67 2.72
C GLU A 50 1.99 16.22 1.44
N LYS A 51 3.25 16.66 1.51
CA LYS A 51 3.98 17.15 0.34
C LYS A 51 4.10 16.10 -0.76
N GLY A 52 4.40 14.86 -0.41
CA GLY A 52 4.50 13.74 -1.35
C GLY A 52 3.15 13.42 -2.00
N ALA A 53 2.10 13.31 -1.19
CA ALA A 53 0.74 13.06 -1.66
C ALA A 53 0.25 14.17 -2.58
N THR A 54 0.40 15.44 -2.19
CA THR A 54 0.01 16.60 -2.99
C THR A 54 0.71 16.60 -4.35
N LYS A 55 2.01 16.30 -4.38
CA LYS A 55 2.75 16.19 -5.64
C LYS A 55 2.18 15.09 -6.54
N THR A 56 1.96 13.90 -5.99
CA THR A 56 1.40 12.76 -6.74
C THR A 56 0.01 13.06 -7.26
N MET A 57 -0.86 13.71 -6.45
CA MET A 57 -2.19 14.12 -6.88
C MET A 57 -2.13 15.12 -8.03
N ALA A 58 -1.25 16.13 -7.95
CA ALA A 58 -1.05 17.10 -9.02
C ALA A 58 -0.58 16.44 -10.33
N GLU A 59 0.35 15.49 -10.26
CA GLU A 59 0.80 14.68 -11.43
C GLU A 59 -0.35 13.88 -12.04
N ALA A 60 -1.29 13.39 -11.22
CA ALA A 60 -2.49 12.68 -11.65
C ALA A 60 -3.65 13.60 -12.06
N GLY A 61 -3.48 14.92 -12.07
CA GLY A 61 -4.51 15.88 -12.44
C GLY A 61 -5.63 16.07 -11.39
N ILE A 62 -5.36 15.76 -10.13
CA ILE A 62 -6.28 15.81 -8.99
C ILE A 62 -5.97 17.05 -8.13
N GLU A 63 -6.98 17.78 -7.70
CA GLU A 63 -6.82 18.87 -6.75
C GLU A 63 -6.68 18.37 -5.32
N VAL A 64 -5.97 19.14 -4.49
CA VAL A 64 -5.79 18.85 -3.08
C VAL A 64 -6.15 20.07 -2.25
N GLU A 65 -6.95 19.84 -1.22
CA GLU A 65 -7.24 20.84 -0.19
C GLU A 65 -6.80 20.30 1.18
N VAL A 66 -6.00 21.11 1.90
CA VAL A 66 -5.46 20.71 3.19
C VAL A 66 -6.23 21.38 4.32
N PHE A 67 -6.80 20.58 5.19
CA PHE A 67 -7.50 20.97 6.40
C PHE A 67 -6.59 20.72 7.62
N ALA A 68 -5.76 21.72 7.92
CA ALA A 68 -4.87 21.70 9.07
C ALA A 68 -5.62 22.15 10.33
N MET A 69 -5.60 21.32 11.36
CA MET A 69 -6.18 21.66 12.67
C MET A 69 -5.06 21.89 13.69
N PRO A 70 -5.31 22.71 14.73
CA PRO A 70 -4.34 22.93 15.81
C PRO A 70 -3.93 21.64 16.50
N ALA A 71 -2.71 21.58 17.04
CA ALA A 71 -2.21 20.38 17.73
C ALA A 71 -2.99 20.02 19.00
N ASP A 72 -3.64 21.01 19.59
CA ASP A 72 -4.47 20.91 20.80
C ASP A 72 -5.98 20.86 20.50
N VAL A 73 -6.37 20.60 19.25
CA VAL A 73 -7.79 20.47 18.87
C VAL A 73 -8.50 19.44 19.74
N SER A 74 -9.68 19.79 20.24
CA SER A 74 -10.52 18.87 20.99
C SER A 74 -11.10 17.78 20.07
N GLN A 75 -11.43 16.61 20.63
CA GLN A 75 -12.11 15.55 19.87
C GLN A 75 -13.45 16.05 19.29
N GLU A 76 -14.19 16.85 20.03
CA GLU A 76 -15.48 17.40 19.59
C GLU A 76 -15.29 18.34 18.39
N ASP A 77 -14.33 19.28 18.45
CA ASP A 77 -14.04 20.22 17.35
C ASP A 77 -13.48 19.48 16.13
N TYR A 78 -12.64 18.46 16.35
CA TYR A 78 -12.15 17.60 15.26
C TYR A 78 -13.33 16.92 14.55
N ILE A 79 -14.22 16.26 15.28
CA ILE A 79 -15.39 15.55 14.73
C ILE A 79 -16.30 16.53 13.99
N LYS A 80 -16.56 17.70 14.57
CA LYS A 80 -17.38 18.74 13.93
C LYS A 80 -16.78 19.15 12.58
N LYS A 81 -15.48 19.48 12.56
CA LYS A 81 -14.80 19.88 11.32
C LYS A 81 -14.71 18.75 10.32
N PHE A 82 -14.45 17.52 10.78
CA PHE A 82 -14.39 16.34 9.94
C PHE A 82 -15.74 16.06 9.25
N ARG A 83 -16.85 16.22 9.96
CA ARG A 83 -18.21 16.08 9.40
C ARG A 83 -18.50 17.14 8.33
N GLU A 84 -18.06 18.38 8.52
CA GLU A 84 -18.18 19.45 7.52
C GLU A 84 -17.45 19.04 6.23
N ILE A 85 -16.20 18.61 6.34
CA ILE A 85 -15.38 18.15 5.21
C ILE A 85 -16.01 16.93 4.52
N ASN A 86 -16.51 15.98 5.33
CA ASN A 86 -17.13 14.77 4.81
C ASN A 86 -18.47 15.07 4.09
N ALA A 87 -19.18 16.11 4.48
CA ALA A 87 -20.44 16.54 3.85
C ALA A 87 -20.23 17.39 2.60
N ASP A 88 -19.03 17.94 2.38
CA ASP A 88 -18.73 18.80 1.22
C ASP A 88 -18.75 17.99 -0.09
N PRO A 89 -19.67 18.27 -1.02
CA PRO A 89 -19.77 17.54 -2.28
C PRO A 89 -18.59 17.80 -3.23
N SER A 90 -17.81 18.85 -3.03
CA SER A 90 -16.61 19.15 -3.82
C SER A 90 -15.42 18.27 -3.45
N ILE A 91 -15.42 17.65 -2.25
CA ILE A 91 -14.40 16.73 -1.77
C ILE A 91 -14.81 15.30 -2.11
N HIS A 92 -14.06 14.64 -3.00
CA HIS A 92 -14.36 13.29 -3.47
C HIS A 92 -13.70 12.18 -2.66
N GLY A 93 -12.65 12.49 -1.91
CA GLY A 93 -11.99 11.56 -1.00
C GLY A 93 -11.32 12.29 0.15
N ILE A 94 -11.18 11.61 1.28
CA ILE A 94 -10.56 12.16 2.49
C ILE A 94 -9.42 11.25 2.92
N LEU A 95 -8.24 11.87 3.09
CA LEU A 95 -7.07 11.26 3.70
C LEU A 95 -6.86 11.89 5.09
N ALA A 96 -7.25 11.18 6.13
CA ALA A 96 -7.02 11.59 7.51
C ALA A 96 -5.69 11.03 8.01
N PHE A 97 -4.79 11.90 8.45
CA PHE A 97 -3.50 11.47 9.00
C PHE A 97 -3.65 10.88 10.39
N ARG A 98 -2.98 9.77 10.60
CA ARG A 98 -2.99 9.00 11.85
C ARG A 98 -1.56 8.59 12.24
N PRO A 99 -1.24 8.36 13.52
CA PRO A 99 -2.16 8.39 14.67
C PRO A 99 -2.50 9.81 15.12
N LEU A 100 -3.72 9.96 15.70
CA LEU A 100 -4.19 11.18 16.34
C LEU A 100 -3.90 11.15 17.84
N ASP A 101 -3.24 12.19 18.35
CA ASP A 101 -2.98 12.30 19.79
C ASP A 101 -4.26 12.75 20.50
N ASN A 102 -4.63 12.06 21.59
CA ASN A 102 -5.78 12.38 22.46
C ASN A 102 -7.16 12.40 21.76
N ILE A 103 -7.30 11.78 20.60
CA ILE A 103 -8.54 11.65 19.85
C ILE A 103 -8.79 10.16 19.57
N ASP A 104 -9.97 9.66 19.90
CA ASP A 104 -10.37 8.30 19.54
C ASP A 104 -10.66 8.23 18.02
N GLU A 105 -9.76 7.61 17.29
CA GLU A 105 -9.85 7.49 15.83
C GLU A 105 -11.07 6.71 15.35
N ASN A 106 -11.53 5.71 16.12
CA ASN A 106 -12.70 4.93 15.75
C ASN A 106 -13.95 5.80 15.80
N VAL A 107 -14.09 6.61 16.85
CA VAL A 107 -15.19 7.55 16.98
C VAL A 107 -15.04 8.72 16.00
N ALA A 108 -13.85 9.31 15.90
CA ALA A 108 -13.63 10.53 15.14
C ALA A 108 -13.68 10.29 13.61
N ILE A 109 -13.08 9.22 13.15
CA ILE A 109 -12.95 8.88 11.72
C ILE A 109 -13.86 7.70 11.37
N GLY A 110 -13.72 6.58 12.09
CA GLY A 110 -14.42 5.33 11.77
C GLY A 110 -15.95 5.46 11.68
N GLU A 111 -16.57 6.27 12.56
CA GLU A 111 -18.00 6.48 12.58
C GLU A 111 -18.47 7.65 11.67
N ASN A 112 -17.57 8.53 11.28
CA ASN A 112 -17.93 9.76 10.58
C ASN A 112 -17.49 9.81 9.11
N LEU A 113 -16.56 8.96 8.69
CA LEU A 113 -16.08 8.93 7.31
C LEU A 113 -17.06 8.17 6.41
N SER A 114 -17.54 8.84 5.36
CA SER A 114 -18.31 8.18 4.31
C SER A 114 -17.48 7.09 3.62
N PRO A 115 -17.98 5.86 3.49
CA PRO A 115 -17.28 4.81 2.75
C PRO A 115 -16.97 5.19 1.29
N LEU A 116 -17.74 6.10 0.69
CA LEU A 116 -17.49 6.60 -0.66
C LEU A 116 -16.35 7.63 -0.73
N LYS A 117 -15.92 8.18 0.41
CA LYS A 117 -14.80 9.13 0.51
C LYS A 117 -13.58 8.55 1.23
N ASP A 118 -13.66 7.32 1.67
CA ASP A 118 -12.63 6.59 2.42
C ASP A 118 -11.56 6.03 1.48
N VAL A 119 -10.72 6.90 0.93
CA VAL A 119 -9.75 6.53 -0.11
C VAL A 119 -8.58 5.69 0.37
N ASP A 120 -8.38 5.56 1.68
CA ASP A 120 -7.38 4.67 2.29
C ASP A 120 -8.01 3.44 2.95
N ALA A 121 -9.31 3.26 2.80
CA ALA A 121 -10.11 2.12 3.27
C ALA A 121 -9.90 1.78 4.75
N CYS A 122 -10.05 2.78 5.60
CA CYS A 122 -9.97 2.60 7.06
C CYS A 122 -11.34 2.26 7.70
N THR A 123 -12.45 2.35 6.96
CA THR A 123 -13.78 2.00 7.45
C THR A 123 -14.08 0.52 7.36
N SER A 124 -14.87 0.01 8.31
CA SER A 124 -15.35 -1.37 8.31
C SER A 124 -16.19 -1.70 7.07
N ALA A 125 -16.90 -0.73 6.51
CA ALA A 125 -17.71 -0.89 5.32
C ALA A 125 -16.86 -1.27 4.09
N ASN A 126 -15.76 -0.57 3.85
CA ASN A 126 -14.86 -0.88 2.73
C ASN A 126 -14.09 -2.19 2.97
N MET A 127 -13.72 -2.48 4.21
CA MET A 127 -13.12 -3.78 4.56
C MET A 127 -14.12 -4.94 4.34
N GLY A 128 -15.39 -4.76 4.64
CA GLY A 128 -16.43 -5.73 4.32
C GLY A 128 -16.59 -5.96 2.81
N LYS A 129 -16.58 -4.88 2.02
CA LYS A 129 -16.60 -4.96 0.56
C LYS A 129 -15.39 -5.70 -0.01
N LEU A 130 -14.21 -5.50 0.57
CA LEU A 130 -13.01 -6.26 0.17
C LEU A 130 -13.19 -7.77 0.39
N VAL A 131 -13.73 -8.18 1.53
CA VAL A 131 -13.93 -9.60 1.86
C VAL A 131 -14.84 -10.29 0.83
N ILE A 132 -15.91 -9.62 0.40
CA ILE A 132 -16.87 -10.19 -0.59
C ILE A 132 -16.53 -9.85 -2.04
N ASN A 133 -15.37 -9.25 -2.29
CA ASN A 133 -14.92 -8.83 -3.62
C ASN A 133 -15.89 -7.87 -4.33
N ASP A 134 -16.53 -6.96 -3.59
CA ASP A 134 -17.43 -5.95 -4.17
C ASP A 134 -16.64 -4.92 -4.97
N PRO A 135 -16.86 -4.81 -6.30
CA PRO A 135 -16.10 -3.89 -7.14
C PRO A 135 -16.33 -2.40 -6.79
N THR A 136 -17.34 -2.06 -6.01
CA THR A 136 -17.58 -0.69 -5.53
C THR A 136 -16.77 -0.34 -4.30
N GLY A 137 -16.07 -1.31 -3.68
CA GLY A 137 -15.21 -1.07 -2.53
C GLY A 137 -13.97 -0.24 -2.87
N LEU A 138 -13.58 0.65 -1.96
CA LEU A 138 -12.26 1.25 -1.94
C LEU A 138 -11.39 0.37 -1.03
N TYR A 139 -10.18 0.00 -1.47
CA TYR A 139 -9.36 -0.96 -0.74
C TYR A 139 -8.08 -0.28 -0.21
N PRO A 140 -7.43 -0.81 0.85
CA PRO A 140 -6.25 -0.20 1.45
C PRO A 140 -5.13 0.03 0.44
N CYS A 141 -4.59 1.25 0.40
CA CYS A 141 -3.66 1.66 -0.63
C CYS A 141 -2.38 0.80 -0.67
N THR A 142 -1.80 0.48 0.48
CA THR A 142 -0.58 -0.33 0.54
C THR A 142 -0.83 -1.77 0.08
N ALA A 143 -1.98 -2.35 0.43
CA ALA A 143 -2.33 -3.68 -0.03
C ALA A 143 -2.50 -3.72 -1.55
N GLN A 144 -3.23 -2.77 -2.13
CA GLN A 144 -3.35 -2.63 -3.58
C GLN A 144 -1.99 -2.39 -4.26
N ALA A 145 -1.09 -1.63 -3.63
CA ALA A 145 0.25 -1.38 -4.17
C ALA A 145 1.07 -2.67 -4.30
N ILE A 146 0.98 -3.55 -3.31
CA ILE A 146 1.63 -4.87 -3.34
C ILE A 146 1.05 -5.73 -4.48
N VAL A 147 -0.27 -5.80 -4.59
CA VAL A 147 -0.94 -6.57 -5.65
C VAL A 147 -0.65 -5.97 -7.03
N ALA A 148 -0.56 -4.64 -7.15
CA ALA A 148 -0.22 -3.97 -8.41
C ALA A 148 1.20 -4.34 -8.91
N VAL A 149 2.15 -4.67 -8.04
CA VAL A 149 3.44 -5.23 -8.47
C VAL A 149 3.24 -6.59 -9.15
N ILE A 150 2.43 -7.47 -8.56
CA ILE A 150 2.12 -8.79 -9.11
C ILE A 150 1.43 -8.65 -10.48
N ASP A 151 0.48 -7.73 -10.59
CA ASP A 151 -0.29 -7.51 -11.83
C ASP A 151 0.58 -6.91 -12.93
N TYR A 152 1.42 -5.94 -12.61
CA TYR A 152 2.29 -5.29 -13.61
C TYR A 152 3.32 -6.26 -14.21
N TYR A 153 3.85 -7.16 -13.39
CA TYR A 153 4.83 -8.18 -13.80
C TYR A 153 4.17 -9.55 -14.06
N ALA A 154 2.88 -9.58 -14.38
CA ALA A 154 2.11 -10.81 -14.51
C ALA A 154 2.72 -11.82 -15.48
N GLU A 155 3.16 -11.37 -16.65
CA GLU A 155 3.72 -12.28 -17.68
C GLU A 155 5.05 -12.90 -17.24
N GLU A 156 5.91 -12.12 -16.58
CA GLU A 156 7.17 -12.62 -16.04
C GLU A 156 6.95 -13.59 -14.88
N ILE A 157 6.04 -13.26 -13.98
CA ILE A 157 5.67 -14.10 -12.83
C ILE A 157 5.06 -15.41 -13.34
N LYS A 158 4.08 -15.34 -14.23
CA LYS A 158 3.48 -16.54 -14.84
C LYS A 158 4.51 -17.42 -15.54
N ALA A 159 5.39 -16.84 -16.36
CA ALA A 159 6.41 -17.59 -17.07
C ALA A 159 7.39 -18.26 -16.10
N HIS A 160 7.66 -17.66 -14.94
CA HIS A 160 8.53 -18.21 -13.92
C HIS A 160 7.86 -19.33 -13.14
N VAL A 161 6.64 -19.11 -12.64
CA VAL A 161 5.90 -20.08 -11.82
C VAL A 161 5.41 -21.27 -12.65
N ARG A 162 5.00 -21.10 -13.91
CA ARG A 162 4.55 -22.20 -14.80
C ARG A 162 5.61 -23.26 -15.03
N LYS A 163 6.88 -22.98 -14.84
CA LYS A 163 7.94 -24.01 -14.85
C LYS A 163 7.78 -25.02 -13.71
N LYS A 164 7.10 -24.61 -12.63
CA LYS A 164 6.86 -25.43 -11.43
C LYS A 164 5.53 -26.21 -11.51
N TYR A 165 4.53 -25.65 -12.23
CA TYR A 165 3.18 -26.23 -12.33
C TYR A 165 2.78 -26.42 -13.80
N GLU A 166 2.56 -27.68 -14.23
CA GLU A 166 2.19 -27.97 -15.63
C GLU A 166 0.77 -27.52 -15.98
N LYS A 167 -0.18 -27.65 -15.05
CA LYS A 167 -1.59 -27.26 -15.20
C LYS A 167 -2.27 -27.08 -13.86
N LEU A 168 -3.22 -26.17 -13.81
CA LEU A 168 -4.17 -26.07 -12.70
C LEU A 168 -5.34 -27.02 -12.97
N PRO A 169 -5.51 -28.12 -12.20
CA PRO A 169 -6.35 -29.27 -12.59
C PRO A 169 -7.85 -28.97 -12.65
N LEU A 170 -8.31 -27.87 -12.04
CA LEU A 170 -9.73 -27.52 -11.94
C LEU A 170 -10.04 -26.08 -12.35
N ALA A 171 -9.10 -25.37 -12.98
CA ALA A 171 -9.33 -24.01 -13.44
C ALA A 171 -10.42 -23.99 -14.54
N LYS A 172 -11.39 -23.10 -14.41
CA LYS A 172 -12.35 -22.82 -15.47
C LYS A 172 -11.70 -21.97 -16.55
N PRO A 173 -12.19 -22.03 -17.81
CA PRO A 173 -11.67 -21.19 -18.89
C PRO A 173 -11.60 -19.70 -18.47
N GLY A 174 -10.43 -19.09 -18.62
CA GLY A 174 -10.16 -17.69 -18.26
C GLY A 174 -9.70 -17.46 -16.82
N GLN A 175 -9.86 -18.40 -15.89
CA GLN A 175 -9.33 -18.25 -14.53
C GLN A 175 -7.80 -18.32 -14.49
N GLU A 176 -7.21 -19.19 -15.30
CA GLU A 176 -5.76 -19.34 -15.46
C GLU A 176 -5.08 -18.13 -16.12
N ASP A 177 -5.86 -17.19 -16.68
CA ASP A 177 -5.34 -15.94 -17.21
C ASP A 177 -4.97 -14.94 -16.09
N ASP A 178 -5.59 -15.08 -14.90
CA ASP A 178 -5.21 -14.30 -13.74
C ASP A 178 -3.88 -14.80 -13.15
N VAL A 179 -2.93 -13.87 -12.96
CA VAL A 179 -1.59 -14.18 -12.43
C VAL A 179 -1.65 -14.75 -11.01
N ALA A 180 -2.63 -14.34 -10.21
CA ALA A 180 -2.76 -14.81 -8.83
C ALA A 180 -3.33 -16.23 -8.72
N CYS A 181 -4.03 -16.70 -9.77
CA CYS A 181 -4.67 -18.01 -9.76
C CYS A 181 -3.64 -19.13 -9.63
N GLY A 182 -3.76 -19.90 -8.53
CA GLY A 182 -2.88 -21.02 -8.23
C GLY A 182 -1.55 -20.66 -7.56
N LEU A 183 -1.22 -19.37 -7.36
CA LEU A 183 -0.03 -19.00 -6.59
C LEU A 183 -0.14 -19.47 -5.14
N ASP A 184 0.96 -19.99 -4.59
CA ASP A 184 1.15 -20.14 -3.13
C ASP A 184 1.86 -18.88 -2.61
N VAL A 185 1.20 -18.13 -1.73
CA VAL A 185 1.67 -16.85 -1.23
C VAL A 185 1.83 -16.89 0.29
N CYS A 186 3.01 -16.55 0.78
CA CYS A 186 3.27 -16.36 2.20
C CYS A 186 3.38 -14.86 2.53
N ILE A 187 2.50 -14.37 3.41
CA ILE A 187 2.50 -12.98 3.86
C ILE A 187 3.04 -12.90 5.29
N ILE A 188 4.13 -12.17 5.48
CA ILE A 188 4.76 -11.97 6.79
C ILE A 188 4.28 -10.64 7.36
N ASN A 189 3.01 -10.58 7.70
CA ASN A 189 2.31 -9.44 8.29
C ASN A 189 0.85 -9.83 8.56
N ASN A 190 0.26 -9.41 9.68
CA ASN A 190 -1.17 -9.67 10.00
C ASN A 190 -1.98 -8.40 10.27
N SER A 191 -1.49 -7.24 9.85
CA SER A 191 -2.17 -5.96 10.08
C SER A 191 -3.44 -5.82 9.23
N ASN A 192 -4.32 -4.93 9.67
CA ASN A 192 -5.53 -4.55 8.91
C ASN A 192 -5.21 -3.67 7.67
N VAL A 193 -3.97 -3.16 7.57
CA VAL A 193 -3.55 -2.27 6.47
C VAL A 193 -2.85 -3.04 5.35
N ILE A 194 -2.15 -4.14 5.66
CA ILE A 194 -1.34 -4.90 4.70
C ILE A 194 -1.75 -6.37 4.68
N GLY A 195 -1.42 -7.13 5.73
CA GLY A 195 -1.47 -8.60 5.67
C GLY A 195 -2.87 -9.14 5.38
N LYS A 196 -3.87 -8.74 6.15
CA LYS A 196 -5.25 -9.17 5.94
C LYS A 196 -5.83 -8.70 4.60
N PRO A 197 -5.73 -7.40 4.22
CA PRO A 197 -6.23 -6.96 2.93
C PRO A 197 -5.57 -7.65 1.74
N VAL A 198 -4.25 -7.79 1.73
CA VAL A 198 -3.54 -8.50 0.66
C VAL A 198 -4.01 -9.95 0.56
N SER A 199 -4.17 -10.64 1.70
CA SER A 199 -4.65 -12.03 1.68
C SER A 199 -6.04 -12.14 1.07
N MET A 200 -6.96 -11.24 1.41
CA MET A 200 -8.31 -11.23 0.83
C MET A 200 -8.28 -10.93 -0.68
N MET A 201 -7.51 -9.92 -1.11
CA MET A 201 -7.37 -9.59 -2.53
C MET A 201 -6.87 -10.78 -3.34
N LEU A 202 -5.86 -11.49 -2.85
CA LEU A 202 -5.27 -12.63 -3.56
C LEU A 202 -6.15 -13.89 -3.47
N THR A 203 -6.78 -14.14 -2.32
CA THR A 203 -7.72 -15.28 -2.17
C THR A 203 -8.95 -15.10 -3.07
N ASN A 204 -9.48 -13.88 -3.22
CA ASN A 204 -10.56 -13.57 -4.15
C ASN A 204 -10.18 -13.86 -5.62
N ARG A 205 -8.89 -14.01 -5.91
CA ARG A 205 -8.31 -14.34 -7.22
C ARG A 205 -7.73 -15.76 -7.27
N PHE A 206 -8.18 -16.63 -6.37
CA PHE A 206 -7.83 -18.04 -6.29
C PHE A 206 -6.35 -18.35 -5.99
N ALA A 207 -5.62 -17.46 -5.32
CA ALA A 207 -4.36 -17.77 -4.71
C ALA A 207 -4.56 -18.58 -3.41
N THR A 208 -3.60 -19.46 -3.09
CA THR A 208 -3.47 -20.04 -1.75
C THR A 208 -2.63 -19.11 -0.89
N VAL A 209 -3.16 -18.62 0.23
CA VAL A 209 -2.47 -17.61 1.03
C VAL A 209 -2.28 -18.09 2.47
N SER A 210 -1.04 -18.00 2.93
CA SER A 210 -0.67 -18.21 4.34
C SER A 210 -0.24 -16.89 4.96
N ILE A 211 -0.76 -16.57 6.16
CA ILE A 211 -0.33 -15.41 6.95
C ILE A 211 0.52 -15.91 8.11
N VAL A 212 1.74 -15.39 8.22
CA VAL A 212 2.64 -15.61 9.35
C VAL A 212 3.00 -14.29 10.02
N HIS A 213 3.31 -14.32 11.31
CA HIS A 213 3.59 -13.14 12.11
C HIS A 213 4.56 -13.45 13.27
N HIS A 214 4.86 -12.47 14.11
CA HIS A 214 5.83 -12.58 15.19
C HIS A 214 5.49 -13.66 16.25
N LEU A 215 4.23 -14.08 16.35
CA LEU A 215 3.80 -15.16 17.24
C LEU A 215 3.72 -16.53 16.55
N THR A 216 4.03 -16.62 15.26
CA THR A 216 4.13 -17.90 14.56
C THR A 216 5.44 -18.60 14.97
N HIS A 217 5.38 -19.86 15.37
CA HIS A 217 6.57 -20.66 15.70
C HIS A 217 7.56 -20.61 14.54
N ALA A 218 8.85 -20.51 14.85
CA ALA A 218 9.91 -20.29 13.85
C ALA A 218 9.94 -21.38 12.77
N GLU A 219 9.84 -22.64 13.16
CA GLU A 219 9.81 -23.77 12.23
C GLU A 219 8.62 -23.68 11.27
N VAL A 220 7.41 -23.47 11.80
CA VAL A 220 6.18 -23.31 11.02
C VAL A 220 6.27 -22.12 10.06
N LYS A 221 6.79 -21.00 10.55
CA LYS A 221 7.01 -19.80 9.73
C LYS A 221 7.95 -20.11 8.55
N ASN A 222 9.07 -20.78 8.82
CA ASN A 222 10.06 -21.11 7.80
C ASN A 222 9.50 -22.09 6.77
N ASP A 223 8.68 -23.06 7.17
CA ASP A 223 8.02 -23.99 6.27
C ASP A 223 7.06 -23.26 5.30
N TYR A 224 6.24 -22.34 5.81
CA TYR A 224 5.36 -21.53 4.96
C TYR A 224 6.13 -20.61 4.02
N ILE A 225 7.22 -20.00 4.48
CA ILE A 225 8.08 -19.16 3.63
C ILE A 225 8.70 -20.01 2.51
N LYS A 226 9.32 -21.14 2.84
CA LYS A 226 10.07 -21.97 1.86
C LYS A 226 9.19 -22.58 0.77
N ARG A 227 7.93 -22.88 1.05
CA ARG A 227 7.04 -23.49 0.04
C ARG A 227 6.38 -22.47 -0.88
N ALA A 228 6.30 -21.20 -0.49
CA ALA A 228 5.60 -20.17 -1.23
C ALA A 228 6.29 -19.83 -2.57
N ASP A 229 5.51 -19.49 -3.58
CA ASP A 229 6.00 -18.92 -4.84
C ASP A 229 6.32 -17.45 -4.67
N VAL A 230 5.47 -16.74 -3.92
CA VAL A 230 5.61 -15.31 -3.62
C VAL A 230 5.65 -15.09 -2.11
N VAL A 231 6.69 -14.43 -1.65
CA VAL A 231 6.85 -14.02 -0.25
C VAL A 231 6.64 -12.51 -0.15
N ILE A 232 5.63 -12.11 0.60
CA ILE A 232 5.33 -10.69 0.86
C ILE A 232 5.78 -10.35 2.27
N ALA A 233 6.84 -9.56 2.37
CA ALA A 233 7.46 -9.19 3.63
C ALA A 233 7.13 -7.73 4.00
N ALA A 234 6.51 -7.52 5.17
CA ALA A 234 6.12 -6.21 5.67
C ALA A 234 6.25 -6.12 7.20
N THR A 235 7.44 -6.37 7.70
CA THR A 235 7.74 -6.27 9.13
C THR A 235 8.45 -4.96 9.46
N PRO A 236 8.33 -4.45 10.70
CA PRO A 236 9.02 -3.21 11.11
C PRO A 236 10.50 -3.41 11.47
N PHE A 237 11.04 -4.61 11.31
CA PHE A 237 12.38 -4.96 11.74
C PHE A 237 13.28 -5.20 10.53
N LYS A 238 14.39 -4.45 10.47
CA LYS A 238 15.46 -4.65 9.48
C LYS A 238 16.03 -6.08 9.62
N ASP A 239 16.39 -6.67 8.47
CA ASP A 239 17.03 -8.01 8.40
C ASP A 239 16.23 -9.12 9.10
N SER A 240 14.89 -8.97 9.18
CA SER A 240 14.01 -10.00 9.76
C SER A 240 13.69 -11.14 8.80
N ILE A 241 14.02 -10.97 7.52
CA ILE A 241 13.94 -11.98 6.46
C ILE A 241 15.34 -12.18 5.91
N THR A 242 15.88 -13.36 6.13
CA THR A 242 17.26 -13.72 5.75
C THR A 242 17.26 -14.67 4.55
N ALA A 243 18.38 -14.75 3.83
CA ALA A 243 18.49 -15.55 2.61
C ALA A 243 18.33 -17.06 2.86
N ASP A 244 18.69 -17.56 4.05
CA ASP A 244 18.50 -18.97 4.44
C ASP A 244 17.03 -19.36 4.67
N MET A 245 16.14 -18.38 4.91
CA MET A 245 14.69 -18.61 4.98
C MET A 245 14.06 -18.81 3.59
N LEU A 246 14.77 -18.45 2.50
CA LEU A 246 14.24 -18.37 1.15
C LEU A 246 14.86 -19.41 0.21
N THR A 247 14.20 -19.66 -0.92
CA THR A 247 14.68 -20.50 -2.02
C THR A 247 14.98 -19.68 -3.27
N GLU A 248 15.72 -20.26 -4.23
CA GLU A 248 16.18 -19.56 -5.43
C GLU A 248 15.06 -19.23 -6.43
N ASP A 249 13.94 -19.95 -6.33
CA ASP A 249 12.80 -19.81 -7.25
C ASP A 249 11.78 -18.77 -6.78
N GLN A 250 11.97 -18.16 -5.60
CA GLN A 250 10.96 -17.32 -5.00
C GLN A 250 10.97 -15.90 -5.54
N ILE A 251 9.80 -15.28 -5.48
CA ILE A 251 9.56 -13.87 -5.75
C ILE A 251 9.34 -13.17 -4.41
N VAL A 252 10.13 -12.14 -4.10
CA VAL A 252 10.04 -11.42 -2.83
C VAL A 252 9.55 -10.00 -3.05
N ILE A 253 8.42 -9.66 -2.41
CA ILE A 253 7.91 -8.28 -2.36
C ILE A 253 8.19 -7.73 -0.97
N ASP A 254 9.27 -6.94 -0.84
CA ASP A 254 9.59 -6.23 0.38
C ASP A 254 8.82 -4.91 0.43
N ALA A 255 7.74 -4.89 1.19
CA ALA A 255 6.87 -3.73 1.37
C ALA A 255 7.16 -2.95 2.66
N ALA A 256 8.22 -3.31 3.38
CA ALA A 256 8.60 -2.64 4.61
C ALA A 256 9.29 -1.30 4.38
N VAL A 257 9.14 -0.40 5.34
CA VAL A 257 9.86 0.87 5.42
C VAL A 257 10.43 1.00 6.83
N VAL A 258 11.65 0.51 6.99
CA VAL A 258 12.39 0.59 8.27
C VAL A 258 13.32 1.81 8.23
N ARG A 259 13.10 2.77 9.11
CA ARG A 259 13.90 3.99 9.21
C ARG A 259 14.83 3.93 10.40
N THR A 260 16.13 4.01 10.16
CA THR A 260 17.14 4.01 11.22
C THR A 260 17.94 5.31 11.19
N LYS A 261 18.29 5.82 12.39
CA LYS A 261 19.21 6.94 12.55
C LYS A 261 20.62 6.49 12.19
N VAL A 262 21.36 7.32 11.46
CA VAL A 262 22.74 7.02 11.06
C VAL A 262 23.70 7.56 12.10
N PHE A 263 24.65 6.72 12.49
CA PHE A 263 25.75 7.04 13.41
C PHE A 263 27.08 6.78 12.67
N ASP A 264 28.12 7.52 13.01
CA ASP A 264 29.48 7.30 12.51
C ASP A 264 30.17 6.14 13.26
N GLU A 265 31.44 5.89 12.90
CA GLU A 265 32.27 4.82 13.50
C GLU A 265 32.52 5.04 15.00
N ASN A 266 32.35 6.27 15.51
CA ASN A 266 32.52 6.64 16.90
C ASN A 266 31.18 6.68 17.66
N GLY A 267 30.08 6.26 17.03
CA GLY A 267 28.75 6.27 17.63
C GLY A 267 28.12 7.67 17.71
N GLN A 268 28.67 8.68 17.01
CA GLN A 268 28.10 10.03 16.96
C GLN A 268 27.03 10.15 15.87
N PRO A 269 25.95 10.93 16.12
CA PRO A 269 24.92 11.16 15.12
C PRO A 269 25.48 11.82 13.84
N VAL A 270 25.29 11.20 12.70
CA VAL A 270 25.62 11.84 11.41
C VAL A 270 24.56 12.88 11.08
N ILE A 271 24.97 14.14 10.96
CA ILE A 271 24.08 15.26 10.65
C ILE A 271 24.03 15.52 9.16
N ASN A 272 22.84 15.77 8.62
CA ASN A 272 22.65 16.24 7.26
C ASN A 272 22.98 17.75 7.21
N GLU A 273 24.03 18.13 6.50
CA GLU A 273 24.52 19.51 6.41
C GLU A 273 23.48 20.50 5.87
N LYS A 274 22.59 20.03 4.98
CA LYS A 274 21.55 20.91 4.39
C LYS A 274 20.36 21.18 5.34
N THR A 275 20.07 20.27 6.26
CA THR A 275 18.87 20.35 7.10
C THR A 275 19.16 20.54 8.59
N GLY A 276 20.43 20.36 9.02
CA GLY A 276 20.83 20.37 10.42
C GLY A 276 20.25 19.22 11.27
N ARG A 277 19.56 18.26 10.64
CA ARG A 277 18.92 17.13 11.34
C ARG A 277 19.75 15.86 11.21
N GLN A 278 19.59 14.95 12.17
CA GLN A 278 20.25 13.63 12.09
C GLN A 278 19.83 12.91 10.81
N LYS A 279 20.81 12.36 10.10
CA LYS A 279 20.59 11.59 8.86
C LYS A 279 19.82 10.31 9.19
N ILE A 280 18.80 10.01 8.38
CA ILE A 280 17.99 8.79 8.45
C ILE A 280 18.26 7.98 7.17
N LYS A 281 18.49 6.69 7.33
CA LYS A 281 18.57 5.75 6.20
C LYS A 281 17.32 4.85 6.23
N THR A 282 16.78 4.59 5.04
CA THR A 282 15.60 3.73 4.86
C THR A 282 16.06 2.36 4.36
N TYR A 283 15.52 1.32 4.97
CA TYR A 283 15.75 -0.08 4.64
C TYR A 283 14.42 -0.80 4.46
N GLY A 284 14.45 -1.99 3.85
CA GLY A 284 13.39 -2.98 3.93
C GLY A 284 13.51 -3.85 5.17
N CYS A 285 12.75 -4.92 5.19
CA CYS A 285 12.86 -5.95 6.22
C CYS A 285 13.68 -7.17 5.78
N CYS A 286 14.01 -7.28 4.49
CA CYS A 286 14.91 -8.29 3.97
C CYS A 286 16.36 -7.85 4.10
N GLU A 287 17.26 -8.80 4.41
CA GLU A 287 18.70 -8.55 4.34
C GLU A 287 19.19 -8.40 2.89
N ASP A 288 20.34 -7.77 2.71
CA ASP A 288 20.89 -7.49 1.37
C ASP A 288 21.17 -8.80 0.58
N ALA A 289 21.60 -9.87 1.25
CA ALA A 289 21.88 -11.17 0.64
C ALA A 289 20.67 -11.84 -0.03
N VAL A 290 19.45 -11.44 0.31
CA VAL A 290 18.22 -11.92 -0.34
C VAL A 290 18.24 -11.62 -1.84
N GLU A 291 18.83 -10.50 -2.27
CA GLU A 291 18.91 -10.14 -3.69
C GLU A 291 19.75 -11.11 -4.52
N GLU A 292 20.74 -11.76 -3.91
CA GLU A 292 21.56 -12.77 -4.59
C GLU A 292 20.92 -14.18 -4.54
N LYS A 293 19.90 -14.36 -3.69
CA LYS A 293 19.28 -15.64 -3.42
C LYS A 293 18.05 -15.93 -4.27
N VAL A 294 17.15 -14.96 -4.46
CA VAL A 294 15.81 -15.18 -5.02
C VAL A 294 15.73 -14.86 -6.52
N ALA A 295 14.69 -15.34 -7.18
CA ALA A 295 14.50 -15.12 -8.62
C ALA A 295 14.14 -13.65 -8.94
N MET A 296 13.24 -13.06 -8.16
CA MET A 296 12.76 -11.68 -8.37
C MET A 296 12.57 -10.98 -7.03
N LYS A 297 12.82 -9.66 -7.00
CA LYS A 297 12.65 -8.87 -5.78
C LYS A 297 12.25 -7.42 -6.09
N THR A 298 11.42 -6.82 -5.24
CA THR A 298 11.21 -5.37 -5.26
C THR A 298 12.41 -4.61 -4.68
N PRO A 299 12.73 -3.41 -5.20
CA PRO A 299 13.75 -2.56 -4.59
C PRO A 299 13.24 -1.93 -3.29
N VAL A 300 14.17 -1.47 -2.45
CA VAL A 300 13.85 -0.72 -1.22
C VAL A 300 14.59 0.62 -1.22
N PRO A 301 13.87 1.73 -1.02
CA PRO A 301 12.41 1.87 -0.97
C PRO A 301 11.76 1.64 -2.36
N GLY A 302 10.59 1.03 -2.39
CA GLY A 302 9.90 0.72 -3.65
C GLY A 302 8.38 0.88 -3.54
N VAL A 303 7.70 -0.03 -2.87
CA VAL A 303 6.23 -0.13 -2.78
C VAL A 303 5.56 1.18 -2.31
N GLY A 304 6.22 1.97 -1.46
CA GLY A 304 5.69 3.25 -0.99
C GLY A 304 5.37 4.26 -2.10
N ALA A 305 6.12 4.25 -3.22
CA ALA A 305 5.82 5.11 -4.36
C ALA A 305 4.51 4.69 -5.05
N ILE A 306 4.24 3.38 -5.11
CA ILE A 306 3.01 2.83 -5.67
C ILE A 306 1.81 3.17 -4.77
N THR A 307 1.98 3.12 -3.43
CA THR A 307 0.91 3.46 -2.47
C THR A 307 0.31 4.84 -2.74
N SER A 308 1.16 5.85 -3.02
CA SER A 308 0.68 7.20 -3.34
C SER A 308 -0.06 7.26 -4.70
N ALA A 309 0.37 6.47 -5.69
CA ALA A 309 -0.33 6.36 -6.97
C ALA A 309 -1.69 5.63 -6.83
N ILE A 310 -1.76 4.59 -5.99
CA ILE A 310 -3.02 3.91 -5.66
C ILE A 310 -4.00 4.86 -4.93
N LEU A 311 -3.51 5.74 -4.07
CA LEU A 311 -4.36 6.75 -3.44
C LEU A 311 -5.05 7.62 -4.49
N ALA A 312 -4.33 8.03 -5.56
CA ALA A 312 -4.92 8.75 -6.68
C ALA A 312 -5.96 7.88 -7.43
N ARG A 313 -5.67 6.59 -7.68
CA ARG A 313 -6.61 5.65 -8.29
C ARG A 313 -7.88 5.48 -7.45
N ASN A 314 -7.76 5.34 -6.14
CA ASN A 314 -8.91 5.27 -5.23
C ASN A 314 -9.74 6.56 -5.26
N LEU A 315 -9.08 7.71 -5.33
CA LEU A 315 -9.80 8.99 -5.43
C LEU A 315 -10.57 9.13 -6.75
N ILE A 316 -9.96 8.78 -7.87
CA ILE A 316 -10.66 8.76 -9.16
C ILE A 316 -11.86 7.81 -9.10
N LYS A 317 -11.69 6.61 -8.56
CA LYS A 317 -12.78 5.66 -8.36
C LYS A 317 -13.88 6.22 -7.44
N ALA A 318 -13.52 6.82 -6.33
CA ALA A 318 -14.46 7.47 -5.41
C ALA A 318 -15.24 8.60 -6.10
N CYS A 319 -14.56 9.44 -6.88
CA CYS A 319 -15.17 10.50 -7.67
C CYS A 319 -16.17 9.93 -8.70
N LYS A 320 -15.80 8.90 -9.43
CA LYS A 320 -16.69 8.22 -10.40
C LYS A 320 -17.92 7.64 -9.72
N LEU A 321 -17.75 6.92 -8.61
CA LEU A 321 -18.86 6.32 -7.84
C LEU A 321 -19.85 7.38 -7.34
N GLN A 322 -19.36 8.50 -6.80
CA GLN A 322 -20.20 9.60 -6.32
C GLN A 322 -20.98 10.31 -7.44
N ASN A 323 -20.48 10.27 -8.66
CA ASN A 323 -21.11 10.87 -9.82
C ASN A 323 -21.84 9.84 -10.72
N ASN A 324 -22.04 8.60 -10.28
CA ASN A 324 -22.66 7.50 -11.03
C ASN A 324 -22.02 7.27 -12.42
N ILE A 325 -20.70 7.39 -12.51
CA ILE A 325 -19.90 7.14 -13.71
C ILE A 325 -19.25 5.75 -13.59
N GLN A 326 -19.41 4.95 -14.64
CA GLN A 326 -18.75 3.64 -14.77
C GLN A 326 -17.32 3.75 -15.28
#